data_dcc1033c157106cdd5c631f3cd0b4892
#
_entry.id   dcc1033c157106cdd5c631f3cd0b4892
#
_cell.length_a   1.000
_cell.length_b   1.000
_cell.length_c   1.000
_cell.angle_alpha   90.00
_cell.angle_beta   90.00
_cell.angle_gamma   90.00
#
_symmetry.space_group_name_H-M   'P 1'
#
loop_
_entity.id
_entity.type
_entity.pdbx_description
1 polymer ?
#
loop_
_entity_poly.entity_id
_entity_poly.type
_entity_poly.pdbx_seq_one_letter_code
_entity_poly.pdbx_strand_id
1 'polypeptide(L)'
;MNMKPNMNRKGLYALVCALMGLTFGMLTSCSDDLDVQQSYPFTVETMPVPTRIVKGETVEIRCELKREGRFSDARYTIRYFQPDGEGKLRMDDGMVLLPNDRYPLDREVFRLYYTSECEDQQSIDIYFEDNSEPAQLFQLTFDFNNETEDEDTVV
;
A
#
# COMPACT_ATOMS: atom_id res chain seq x y z
N MET A 1 -71.52 -13.42 -32.24
CA MET A 1 -71.67 -14.22 -31.01
C MET A 1 -70.65 -13.71 -30.00
N ASN A 2 -71.11 -12.79 -29.11
CA ASN A 2 -70.22 -12.06 -28.19
C ASN A 2 -70.24 -12.79 -26.83
N MET A 3 -69.23 -13.65 -26.58
CA MET A 3 -69.08 -14.23 -25.22
C MET A 3 -68.41 -13.20 -24.31
N LYS A 4 -69.21 -12.65 -23.42
CA LYS A 4 -68.70 -11.91 -22.27
C LYS A 4 -68.24 -12.93 -21.23
N PRO A 5 -67.02 -12.91 -20.80
CA PRO A 5 -66.60 -13.79 -19.70
C PRO A 5 -67.23 -13.25 -18.39
N ASN A 6 -68.12 -14.04 -17.83
CA ASN A 6 -68.71 -13.76 -16.50
C ASN A 6 -67.66 -14.13 -15.41
N MET A 7 -66.77 -13.22 -15.15
CA MET A 7 -65.72 -13.40 -14.17
C MET A 7 -66.31 -13.14 -12.77
N ASN A 8 -66.46 -14.22 -12.03
CA ASN A 8 -66.97 -14.19 -10.65
C ASN A 8 -66.06 -13.32 -9.81
N ARG A 9 -66.61 -12.43 -8.98
CA ARG A 9 -65.86 -11.50 -8.11
C ARG A 9 -64.75 -12.21 -7.32
N LYS A 10 -64.98 -13.46 -6.93
CA LYS A 10 -63.96 -14.31 -6.25
C LYS A 10 -62.79 -14.67 -7.16
N GLY A 11 -62.99 -14.90 -8.45
CA GLY A 11 -61.95 -15.14 -9.44
C GLY A 11 -61.10 -13.92 -9.72
N LEU A 12 -61.78 -12.73 -9.73
CA LEU A 12 -61.06 -11.47 -9.93
C LEU A 12 -60.10 -11.17 -8.75
N TYR A 13 -60.55 -11.41 -7.50
CA TYR A 13 -59.66 -11.23 -6.34
C TYR A 13 -58.51 -12.22 -6.33
N ALA A 14 -58.72 -13.45 -6.73
CA ALA A 14 -57.65 -14.45 -6.85
C ALA A 14 -56.61 -14.06 -7.90
N LEU A 15 -57.05 -13.51 -9.03
CA LEU A 15 -56.16 -13.05 -10.09
C LEU A 15 -55.35 -11.81 -9.66
N VAL A 16 -55.99 -10.86 -8.97
CA VAL A 16 -55.29 -9.66 -8.44
C VAL A 16 -54.27 -10.02 -7.37
N CYS A 17 -54.59 -10.96 -6.47
CA CYS A 17 -53.66 -11.45 -5.46
C CYS A 17 -52.47 -12.20 -6.08
N ALA A 18 -52.72 -13.00 -7.13
CA ALA A 18 -51.66 -13.68 -7.86
C ALA A 18 -50.71 -12.68 -8.59
N LEU A 19 -51.28 -11.65 -9.22
CA LEU A 19 -50.49 -10.58 -9.85
C LEU A 19 -49.69 -9.75 -8.82
N MET A 20 -50.28 -9.41 -7.66
CA MET A 20 -49.54 -8.74 -6.58
C MET A 20 -48.44 -9.63 -5.97
N GLY A 21 -48.64 -10.92 -5.87
CA GLY A 21 -47.61 -11.87 -5.40
C GLY A 21 -46.43 -11.98 -6.34
N LEU A 22 -46.66 -11.89 -7.66
CA LEU A 22 -45.59 -11.92 -8.66
C LEU A 22 -44.73 -10.66 -8.67
N THR A 23 -45.34 -9.48 -8.36
CA THR A 23 -44.57 -8.23 -8.34
C THR A 23 -43.73 -8.06 -7.06
N PHE A 24 -44.09 -8.73 -5.95
CA PHE A 24 -43.32 -8.68 -4.71
C PHE A 24 -42.09 -9.59 -4.69
N GLY A 25 -42.04 -10.61 -5.59
CA GLY A 25 -40.93 -11.53 -5.69
C GLY A 25 -39.68 -11.03 -6.44
N MET A 26 -39.75 -9.84 -7.06
CA MET A 26 -38.65 -9.28 -7.86
C MET A 26 -37.80 -8.23 -7.12
N LEU A 27 -38.06 -8.04 -5.82
CA LEU A 27 -37.21 -7.19 -4.95
C LEU A 27 -36.22 -8.07 -4.16
N THR A 28 -35.65 -9.09 -4.79
CA THR A 28 -34.37 -9.59 -4.31
C THR A 28 -33.37 -8.52 -4.65
N SER A 29 -33.20 -7.58 -3.73
CA SER A 29 -32.05 -6.71 -3.67
C SER A 29 -30.80 -7.58 -3.86
N CYS A 30 -30.09 -7.39 -4.96
CA CYS A 30 -28.66 -7.66 -4.97
C CYS A 30 -28.09 -6.87 -3.78
N SER A 31 -27.78 -7.56 -2.70
CA SER A 31 -26.73 -7.10 -1.84
C SER A 31 -25.45 -7.33 -2.66
N ASP A 32 -25.11 -6.35 -3.50
CA ASP A 32 -23.71 -6.13 -3.82
C ASP A 32 -23.07 -5.85 -2.45
N ASP A 33 -22.56 -6.89 -1.82
CA ASP A 33 -21.50 -6.74 -0.87
C ASP A 33 -20.36 -6.09 -1.67
N LEU A 34 -20.43 -4.76 -1.74
CA LEU A 34 -19.27 -3.95 -2.05
C LEU A 34 -18.28 -4.31 -0.95
N ASP A 35 -17.37 -5.21 -1.29
CA ASP A 35 -16.18 -5.45 -0.50
C ASP A 35 -15.39 -4.13 -0.57
N VAL A 36 -15.86 -3.15 0.22
CA VAL A 36 -15.17 -1.88 0.38
C VAL A 36 -13.89 -2.23 1.13
N GLN A 37 -12.86 -2.45 0.34
CA GLN A 37 -11.52 -2.64 0.84
C GLN A 37 -11.14 -1.34 1.57
N GLN A 38 -11.44 -1.30 2.86
CA GLN A 38 -11.23 -0.13 3.67
C GLN A 38 -9.73 0.05 3.86
N SER A 39 -9.16 1.01 3.14
CA SER A 39 -7.77 1.37 3.34
C SER A 39 -7.64 2.22 4.61
N TYR A 40 -6.68 1.88 5.45
CA TYR A 40 -6.34 2.68 6.62
C TYR A 40 -5.03 3.42 6.35
N PRO A 41 -4.94 4.71 6.74
CA PRO A 41 -3.69 5.44 6.62
C PRO A 41 -2.55 4.71 7.33
N PHE A 42 -1.39 4.74 6.70
CA PHE A 42 -0.16 4.23 7.29
C PHE A 42 0.99 5.21 7.10
N THR A 43 1.98 5.10 7.95
CA THR A 43 3.24 5.85 7.88
C THR A 43 4.39 4.90 8.14
N VAL A 44 5.60 5.29 7.74
CA VAL A 44 6.83 4.60 8.13
C VAL A 44 7.71 5.58 8.88
N GLU A 45 7.99 5.27 10.13
CA GLU A 45 8.90 6.03 10.97
C GLU A 45 10.28 5.41 10.95
N THR A 46 11.31 6.24 11.07
CA THR A 46 12.70 5.78 11.15
C THR A 46 13.40 6.35 12.39
N MET A 47 14.35 5.60 12.90
CA MET A 47 15.33 6.16 13.82
C MET A 47 16.24 7.14 13.05
N PRO A 48 16.89 8.10 13.75
CA PRO A 48 17.85 8.99 13.12
C PRO A 48 18.90 8.20 12.33
N VAL A 49 19.14 8.61 11.07
CA VAL A 49 20.09 8.00 10.14
C VAL A 49 21.26 8.97 9.97
N PRO A 50 22.52 8.52 9.97
CA PRO A 50 23.66 9.32 9.62
C PRO A 50 23.47 10.00 8.25
N THR A 51 23.84 11.27 8.14
CA THR A 51 23.79 12.01 6.88
C THR A 51 25.10 11.94 6.09
N ARG A 52 26.12 11.29 6.66
CA ARG A 52 27.43 11.08 6.05
C ARG A 52 27.65 9.60 5.83
N ILE A 53 28.20 9.28 4.69
CA ILE A 53 28.58 7.91 4.32
C ILE A 53 29.77 7.95 3.38
N VAL A 54 30.78 7.13 3.62
CA VAL A 54 31.91 6.99 2.70
C VAL A 54 31.74 5.74 1.86
N LYS A 55 32.40 5.71 0.71
CA LYS A 55 32.36 4.55 -0.20
C LYS A 55 32.74 3.26 0.52
N GLY A 56 31.90 2.25 0.37
CA GLY A 56 32.04 0.94 1.02
C GLY A 56 31.43 0.87 2.42
N GLU A 57 31.02 1.98 2.99
CA GLU A 57 30.31 2.02 4.28
C GLU A 57 28.87 1.60 4.12
N THR A 58 28.32 1.00 5.18
CA THR A 58 26.92 0.58 5.24
C THR A 58 26.22 1.29 6.39
N VAL A 59 25.10 1.93 6.10
CA VAL A 59 24.22 2.56 7.08
C VAL A 59 23.01 1.66 7.34
N GLU A 60 22.68 1.45 8.61
CA GLU A 60 21.46 0.78 9.04
C GLU A 60 20.31 1.80 9.18
N ILE A 61 19.20 1.54 8.49
CA ILE A 61 17.96 2.33 8.57
C ILE A 61 16.93 1.45 9.28
N ARG A 62 16.59 1.81 10.52
CA ARG A 62 15.60 1.09 11.32
C ARG A 62 14.23 1.70 11.06
N CYS A 63 13.31 0.89 10.57
CA CYS A 63 11.98 1.31 10.14
C CYS A 63 10.88 0.65 10.97
N GLU A 64 9.80 1.40 11.21
CA GLU A 64 8.56 0.91 11.80
C GLU A 64 7.38 1.40 10.96
N LEU A 65 6.65 0.46 10.35
CA LEU A 65 5.41 0.75 9.66
C LEU A 65 4.29 0.85 10.69
N LYS A 66 3.64 2.03 10.77
CA LYS A 66 2.52 2.31 11.65
C LYS A 66 1.24 2.47 10.85
N ARG A 67 0.21 1.75 11.23
CA ARG A 67 -1.11 1.83 10.60
C ARG A 67 -2.17 2.20 11.64
N GLU A 68 -3.14 3.00 11.24
CA GLU A 68 -4.20 3.47 12.14
C GLU A 68 -5.29 2.39 12.37
N GLY A 69 -5.37 1.37 11.52
CA GLY A 69 -6.37 0.31 11.60
C GLY A 69 -5.77 -1.07 11.37
N ARG A 70 -6.56 -2.11 11.62
CA ARG A 70 -6.19 -3.49 11.34
C ARG A 70 -7.13 -4.06 10.29
N PHE A 71 -6.65 -4.07 9.06
CA PHE A 71 -7.27 -4.81 7.98
C PHE A 71 -6.46 -6.09 7.76
N SER A 72 -7.11 -7.25 7.87
CA SER A 72 -6.42 -8.56 7.84
C SER A 72 -5.73 -8.83 6.51
N ASP A 73 -6.27 -8.25 5.43
CA ASP A 73 -5.78 -8.47 4.07
C ASP A 73 -4.87 -7.35 3.56
N ALA A 74 -4.53 -6.38 4.43
CA ALA A 74 -3.57 -5.35 4.09
C ALA A 74 -2.20 -5.96 3.83
N ARG A 75 -1.65 -5.70 2.66
CA ARG A 75 -0.31 -6.10 2.24
C ARG A 75 0.45 -4.85 1.85
N TYR A 76 1.71 -4.84 2.21
CA TYR A 76 2.60 -3.73 1.90
C TYR A 76 3.72 -4.20 0.99
N THR A 77 4.17 -3.30 0.13
CA THR A 77 5.35 -3.49 -0.70
C THR A 77 6.33 -2.35 -0.49
N ILE A 78 7.60 -2.64 -0.68
CA ILE A 78 8.70 -1.68 -0.68
C ILE A 78 9.31 -1.61 -2.06
N ARG A 79 9.66 -0.41 -2.49
CA ARG A 79 10.37 -0.11 -3.73
C ARG A 79 11.31 1.06 -3.49
N TYR A 80 12.48 1.09 -4.13
CA TYR A 80 13.36 2.24 -4.00
C TYR A 80 13.86 2.73 -5.35
N PHE A 81 14.28 3.99 -5.38
CA PHE A 81 14.99 4.62 -6.47
C PHE A 81 16.26 5.23 -5.93
N GLN A 82 17.24 5.36 -6.80
CA GLN A 82 18.48 6.08 -6.53
C GLN A 82 18.61 7.24 -7.52
N PRO A 83 18.08 8.44 -7.15
CA PRO A 83 18.16 9.62 -7.99
C PRO A 83 19.56 10.13 -8.18
N ASP A 84 20.43 9.95 -7.17
CA ASP A 84 21.80 10.48 -7.18
C ASP A 84 22.77 9.50 -6.51
N GLY A 85 24.00 9.44 -7.06
CA GLY A 85 25.06 8.56 -6.61
C GLY A 85 24.84 7.09 -6.97
N GLU A 86 25.63 6.21 -6.36
CA GLU A 86 25.60 4.75 -6.55
C GLU A 86 25.68 4.02 -5.23
N GLY A 87 24.82 2.99 -5.04
CA GLY A 87 24.82 2.17 -3.85
C GLY A 87 23.87 0.98 -3.96
N LYS A 88 23.79 0.21 -2.89
CA LYS A 88 22.95 -0.98 -2.79
C LYS A 88 22.08 -0.92 -1.55
N LEU A 89 20.79 -1.13 -1.72
CA LEU A 89 19.84 -1.28 -0.64
C LEU A 89 19.53 -2.76 -0.41
N ARG A 90 19.59 -3.20 0.84
CA ARG A 90 19.36 -4.58 1.26
C ARG A 90 18.43 -4.64 2.46
N MET A 91 17.55 -5.63 2.50
CA MET A 91 16.70 -5.93 3.66
C MET A 91 17.46 -6.73 4.73
N ASP A 92 16.87 -6.87 5.91
CA ASP A 92 17.45 -7.59 7.06
C ASP A 92 17.57 -9.10 6.86
N ASP A 93 16.80 -9.68 5.94
CA ASP A 93 16.89 -11.08 5.51
C ASP A 93 18.03 -11.34 4.51
N GLY A 94 18.74 -10.30 4.09
CA GLY A 94 19.82 -10.35 3.11
C GLY A 94 19.40 -10.11 1.67
N MET A 95 18.11 -9.93 1.38
CA MET A 95 17.62 -9.64 0.04
C MET A 95 18.12 -8.28 -0.44
N VAL A 96 18.82 -8.26 -1.57
CA VAL A 96 19.25 -7.04 -2.25
C VAL A 96 18.10 -6.56 -3.13
N LEU A 97 17.66 -5.33 -2.89
CA LEU A 97 16.62 -4.70 -3.69
C LEU A 97 17.23 -4.14 -4.97
N LEU A 98 16.54 -4.34 -6.08
CA LEU A 98 16.87 -3.68 -7.35
C LEU A 98 16.06 -2.39 -7.46
N PRO A 99 16.63 -1.31 -8.02
CA PRO A 99 15.91 -0.06 -8.22
C PRO A 99 14.62 -0.27 -9.03
N ASN A 100 13.54 0.36 -8.58
CA ASN A 100 12.21 0.31 -9.20
C ASN A 100 11.46 -1.03 -9.12
N ASP A 101 12.04 -2.08 -8.57
CA ASP A 101 11.34 -3.35 -8.35
C ASP A 101 10.56 -3.32 -7.03
N ARG A 102 9.39 -3.98 -7.02
CA ARG A 102 8.54 -4.12 -5.83
C ARG A 102 8.84 -5.41 -5.09
N TYR A 103 9.02 -5.30 -3.78
CA TYR A 103 9.26 -6.44 -2.89
C TYR A 103 8.19 -6.47 -1.80
N PRO A 104 7.73 -7.65 -1.37
CA PRO A 104 6.78 -7.75 -0.26
C PRO A 104 7.42 -7.28 1.04
N LEU A 105 6.63 -6.60 1.87
CA LEU A 105 7.00 -6.17 3.20
C LEU A 105 6.09 -6.86 4.22
N ASP A 106 6.54 -7.99 4.76
CA ASP A 106 5.75 -8.86 5.62
C ASP A 106 5.84 -8.50 7.12
N ARG A 107 6.68 -7.52 7.47
CA ARG A 107 6.94 -7.09 8.85
C ARG A 107 6.67 -5.62 9.04
N GLU A 108 6.07 -5.27 10.19
CA GLU A 108 5.90 -3.88 10.59
C GLU A 108 7.20 -3.25 11.08
N VAL A 109 8.05 -4.02 11.75
CA VAL A 109 9.38 -3.59 12.20
C VAL A 109 10.44 -4.31 11.39
N PHE A 110 11.29 -3.56 10.70
CA PHE A 110 12.29 -4.08 9.79
C PHE A 110 13.50 -3.15 9.72
N ARG A 111 14.57 -3.63 9.08
CA ARG A 111 15.80 -2.87 8.87
C ARG A 111 16.18 -2.90 7.40
N LEU A 112 16.66 -1.78 6.95
CA LEU A 112 17.29 -1.63 5.65
C LEU A 112 18.77 -1.30 5.85
N TYR A 113 19.58 -1.75 4.94
CA TYR A 113 21.02 -1.52 4.95
C TYR A 113 21.40 -0.92 3.60
N TYR A 114 21.82 0.33 3.63
CA TYR A 114 22.31 1.02 2.43
C TYR A 114 23.83 1.03 2.46
N THR A 115 24.46 0.49 1.40
CA THR A 115 25.91 0.47 1.20
C THR A 115 26.26 1.41 0.05
N SER A 116 27.12 2.40 0.33
CA SER A 116 27.62 3.32 -0.67
C SER A 116 28.62 2.62 -1.62
N GLU A 117 28.52 2.89 -2.93
CA GLU A 117 29.43 2.40 -3.95
C GLU A 117 30.19 3.53 -4.69
N CYS A 118 29.88 4.80 -4.40
CA CYS A 118 30.55 5.95 -5.00
C CYS A 118 31.13 6.91 -3.94
N GLU A 119 31.87 7.92 -4.41
CA GLU A 119 32.49 8.96 -3.60
C GLU A 119 31.73 10.27 -3.66
N ASP A 120 30.63 10.33 -4.42
CA ASP A 120 29.80 11.50 -4.61
C ASP A 120 28.67 11.54 -3.57
N GLN A 121 27.99 12.68 -3.52
CA GLN A 121 26.73 12.81 -2.81
C GLN A 121 25.73 11.76 -3.32
N GLN A 122 24.93 11.22 -2.45
CA GLN A 122 23.99 10.16 -2.77
C GLN A 122 22.60 10.48 -2.24
N SER A 123 21.58 10.12 -3.00
CA SER A 123 20.19 10.22 -2.58
C SER A 123 19.44 8.92 -2.91
N ILE A 124 18.64 8.46 -1.97
CA ILE A 124 17.72 7.34 -2.18
C ILE A 124 16.30 7.73 -1.77
N ASP A 125 15.34 7.36 -2.62
CA ASP A 125 13.92 7.46 -2.34
C ASP A 125 13.34 6.07 -2.11
N ILE A 126 12.71 5.85 -0.97
CA ILE A 126 12.07 4.60 -0.62
C ILE A 126 10.57 4.80 -0.55
N TYR A 127 9.82 3.99 -1.30
CA TYR A 127 8.38 4.03 -1.39
C TYR A 127 7.78 2.80 -0.73
N PHE A 128 6.76 3.02 0.06
CA PHE A 128 5.93 2.00 0.66
C PHE A 128 4.53 2.12 0.09
N GLU A 129 4.00 1.04 -0.42
CA GLU A 129 2.68 1.00 -1.07
C GLU A 129 1.82 -0.08 -0.39
N ASP A 130 0.54 0.21 -0.14
CA ASP A 130 -0.42 -0.81 0.27
C ASP A 130 -1.13 -1.44 -0.95
N ASN A 131 -1.98 -2.43 -0.70
CA ASN A 131 -2.78 -3.08 -1.74
C ASN A 131 -4.21 -2.52 -1.85
N SER A 132 -4.49 -1.34 -1.30
CA SER A 132 -5.80 -0.68 -1.44
C SER A 132 -6.03 -0.15 -2.85
N GLU A 133 -7.27 0.19 -3.18
CA GLU A 133 -7.60 0.79 -4.47
C GLU A 133 -8.40 2.08 -4.25
N PRO A 134 -7.78 3.25 -4.53
CA PRO A 134 -6.41 3.46 -4.99
C PRO A 134 -5.37 3.13 -3.91
N ALA A 135 -4.20 2.62 -4.32
CA ALA A 135 -3.10 2.31 -3.41
C ALA A 135 -2.61 3.57 -2.68
N GLN A 136 -2.39 3.46 -1.38
CA GLN A 136 -1.74 4.50 -0.61
C GLN A 136 -0.23 4.38 -0.74
N LEU A 137 0.43 5.54 -0.82
CA LEU A 137 1.87 5.66 -0.98
C LEU A 137 2.45 6.47 0.16
N PHE A 138 3.52 5.96 0.76
CA PHE A 138 4.35 6.69 1.71
C PHE A 138 5.80 6.71 1.22
N GLN A 139 6.46 7.87 1.26
CA GLN A 139 7.82 8.06 0.77
C GLN A 139 8.75 8.50 1.89
N LEU A 140 9.95 7.92 1.91
CA LEU A 140 11.09 8.39 2.68
C LEU A 140 12.22 8.75 1.72
N THR A 141 12.89 9.85 1.96
CA THR A 141 14.08 10.28 1.23
C THR A 141 15.26 10.35 2.18
N PHE A 142 16.41 9.82 1.78
CA PHE A 142 17.66 9.90 2.51
C PHE A 142 18.74 10.49 1.61
N ASP A 143 19.34 11.57 2.10
CA ASP A 143 20.47 12.25 1.45
C ASP A 143 21.73 12.01 2.27
N PHE A 144 22.78 11.55 1.60
CA PHE A 144 24.08 11.27 2.20
C PHE A 144 25.14 12.15 1.55
N ASN A 145 25.88 12.85 2.39
CA ASN A 145 27.04 13.63 1.96
C ASN A 145 28.31 12.79 2.12
N ASN A 146 29.24 12.95 1.19
CA ASN A 146 30.55 12.30 1.24
C ASN A 146 31.64 13.24 1.74
N GLU A 147 31.28 14.32 2.45
CA GLU A 147 32.30 15.23 3.02
C GLU A 147 33.12 14.46 4.07
N THR A 148 34.36 14.15 3.73
CA THR A 148 35.40 13.90 4.71
C THR A 148 35.54 15.16 5.57
N GLU A 149 35.53 15.02 6.90
CA GLU A 149 35.95 16.12 7.75
C GLU A 149 37.36 16.54 7.30
N ASP A 150 37.48 17.74 6.71
CA ASP A 150 38.77 18.36 6.61
C ASP A 150 39.28 18.45 8.06
N GLU A 151 40.34 17.69 8.36
CA GLU A 151 41.12 17.90 9.57
C GLU A 151 41.46 19.40 9.57
N ASP A 152 40.77 20.16 10.40
CA ASP A 152 41.17 21.51 10.71
C ASP A 152 42.62 21.42 11.19
N THR A 153 43.49 21.75 10.26
CA THR A 153 44.93 21.94 10.54
C THR A 153 45.02 23.04 11.55
N VAL A 154 45.12 22.63 12.81
CA VAL A 154 45.51 23.53 13.90
C VAL A 154 46.94 23.97 13.61
N VAL A 155 47.08 25.19 13.16
CA VAL A 155 48.35 25.91 13.10
C VAL A 155 48.62 26.57 14.45
#